data_31785f04b2cd3dbe4d1b8b065746c834
#
_entry.id   31785f04b2cd3dbe4d1b8b065746c834
#
_cell.length_a   1.000
_cell.length_b   1.000
_cell.length_c   1.000
_cell.angle_alpha   90.00
_cell.angle_beta   90.00
_cell.angle_gamma   90.00
#
_symmetry.space_group_name_H-M   'P 1'
#
loop_
_entity.id
_entity.type
_entity.pdbx_description
1 polymer ?
#
loop_
_entity_poly.entity_id
_entity_poly.type
_entity_poly.pdbx_seq_one_letter_code
_entity_poly.pdbx_strand_id
1 'polypeptide(L)'
;MKPFIPTLFLIFTTVSVSPTFSDSLQSHSTEKIIYFEKNGKFGAKTSGGRIIVPAQYNSSLIRKHGETAQGDLLFMDMDRTVRGKAARSPFFLYSRQGRLLYRPMMYDLAADDFSEGKRRYVAEDGKVGFADRAGSLIIPAAHDWAGQFEYGYAAFCDGCREVRVDEEHTAVRGGTWGVMDARGNPVPPSPVRRAENDIERDGQFYPHPFAYTAAERGILQRISRYKNLIVGLELVSYSPRKTAEERAAYRFEIVSRPVQGFPYYEIALFNGSGRTVSNKHFLAGADGKRLYALTFWEDAPQPLATHLRREIRTILAEQPKRQRNGLWQDNPFDLKDYPEAESLQRRRK
;
A
#
# COMPACT_ATOMS: atom_id res chain seq x y z
N MET A 1 7.84 14.50 -79.54
CA MET A 1 7.32 13.14 -79.32
C MET A 1 7.75 12.69 -77.89
N LYS A 2 6.84 12.65 -76.94
CA LYS A 2 7.08 12.11 -75.63
C LYS A 2 6.39 10.75 -75.51
N PRO A 3 7.02 9.71 -74.95
CA PRO A 3 6.36 8.42 -74.82
C PRO A 3 5.42 8.40 -73.59
N PHE A 4 4.26 7.82 -73.82
CA PHE A 4 3.21 7.50 -72.88
C PHE A 4 3.70 6.30 -72.01
N ILE A 5 3.68 6.44 -70.66
CA ILE A 5 3.86 5.36 -69.74
C ILE A 5 2.48 5.02 -69.14
N PRO A 6 1.97 3.80 -69.22
CA PRO A 6 0.71 3.43 -68.59
C PRO A 6 0.92 3.19 -67.09
N THR A 7 0.11 3.91 -66.30
CA THR A 7 0.05 3.72 -64.86
C THR A 7 -0.71 2.43 -64.53
N LEU A 8 0.00 1.45 -64.00
CA LEU A 8 -0.57 0.20 -63.48
C LEU A 8 -1.20 0.45 -62.09
N PHE A 9 -2.54 0.42 -62.04
CA PHE A 9 -3.26 0.43 -60.75
C PHE A 9 -3.21 -0.95 -60.13
N LEU A 10 -2.40 -1.11 -59.04
CA LEU A 10 -2.47 -2.27 -58.13
C LEU A 10 -3.62 -2.06 -57.13
N ILE A 11 -4.68 -2.85 -57.30
CA ILE A 11 -5.77 -2.96 -56.31
C ILE A 11 -5.27 -3.85 -55.19
N PHE A 12 -4.92 -3.26 -54.06
CA PHE A 12 -4.71 -3.99 -52.81
C PHE A 12 -6.07 -4.31 -52.18
N THR A 13 -6.52 -5.55 -52.30
CA THR A 13 -7.58 -6.10 -51.46
C THR A 13 -7.04 -6.35 -50.08
N THR A 14 -7.35 -5.47 -49.13
CA THR A 14 -7.09 -5.69 -47.70
C THR A 14 -8.07 -6.73 -47.18
N VAL A 15 -7.61 -7.96 -46.99
CA VAL A 15 -8.31 -8.97 -46.24
C VAL A 15 -8.19 -8.57 -44.78
N SER A 16 -9.26 -8.02 -44.20
CA SER A 16 -9.38 -7.80 -42.76
C SER A 16 -9.55 -9.18 -42.07
N VAL A 17 -8.47 -9.72 -41.60
CA VAL A 17 -8.54 -10.82 -40.64
C VAL A 17 -8.84 -10.20 -39.28
N SER A 18 -10.10 -10.21 -38.86
CA SER A 18 -10.48 -9.95 -37.48
C SER A 18 -9.91 -11.08 -36.64
N PRO A 19 -9.09 -10.81 -35.59
CA PRO A 19 -8.75 -11.85 -34.66
C PRO A 19 -10.04 -12.19 -33.89
N THR A 20 -10.60 -13.36 -34.16
CA THR A 20 -11.55 -13.99 -33.26
C THR A 20 -10.80 -14.27 -31.97
N PHE A 21 -10.97 -13.40 -30.98
CA PHE A 21 -10.61 -13.68 -29.60
C PHE A 21 -11.49 -14.84 -29.17
N SER A 22 -10.94 -16.06 -29.31
CA SER A 22 -11.49 -17.22 -28.64
C SER A 22 -11.31 -16.96 -27.14
N ASP A 23 -12.38 -16.49 -26.47
CA ASP A 23 -12.53 -16.51 -25.02
C ASP A 23 -12.52 -17.98 -24.58
N SER A 24 -11.33 -18.55 -24.49
CA SER A 24 -11.11 -19.66 -23.58
C SER A 24 -11.15 -19.08 -22.17
N LEU A 25 -12.37 -18.91 -21.65
CA LEU A 25 -12.64 -18.90 -20.22
C LEU A 25 -12.11 -20.25 -19.68
N GLN A 26 -10.79 -20.33 -19.49
CA GLN A 26 -10.25 -21.27 -18.54
C GLN A 26 -10.87 -20.88 -17.21
N SER A 27 -11.84 -21.68 -16.80
CA SER A 27 -12.29 -21.74 -15.42
C SER A 27 -11.05 -22.00 -14.59
N HIS A 28 -10.39 -20.93 -14.11
CA HIS A 28 -9.42 -21.06 -13.04
C HIS A 28 -10.24 -21.53 -11.85
N SER A 29 -10.31 -22.85 -11.68
CA SER A 29 -10.70 -23.44 -10.42
C SER A 29 -9.79 -22.72 -9.41
N THR A 30 -10.39 -21.95 -8.51
CA THR A 30 -9.69 -21.20 -7.46
C THR A 30 -9.24 -22.23 -6.43
N GLU A 31 -8.30 -23.07 -6.85
CA GLU A 31 -7.71 -24.08 -5.98
C GLU A 31 -7.05 -23.35 -4.81
N LYS A 32 -7.45 -23.72 -3.59
CA LYS A 32 -6.91 -23.11 -2.38
C LYS A 32 -5.42 -23.43 -2.29
N ILE A 33 -4.62 -22.43 -1.94
CA ILE A 33 -3.22 -22.61 -1.61
C ILE A 33 -3.11 -22.67 -0.10
N ILE A 34 -2.41 -23.68 0.41
CA ILE A 34 -2.19 -23.91 1.83
C ILE A 34 -0.68 -23.93 2.14
N TYR A 35 -0.33 -23.37 3.28
CA TYR A 35 1.01 -23.52 3.82
C TYR A 35 1.19 -24.93 4.37
N PHE A 36 2.33 -25.56 4.11
CA PHE A 36 2.64 -26.89 4.63
C PHE A 36 4.05 -26.93 5.21
N GLU A 37 4.26 -27.86 6.12
CA GLU A 37 5.55 -28.14 6.73
C GLU A 37 6.03 -29.53 6.33
N LYS A 38 7.32 -29.64 6.04
CA LYS A 38 8.00 -30.89 5.81
C LYS A 38 9.43 -30.80 6.37
N ASN A 39 9.79 -31.70 7.28
CA ASN A 39 11.11 -31.75 7.94
C ASN A 39 11.50 -30.41 8.61
N GLY A 40 10.56 -29.77 9.30
CA GLY A 40 10.79 -28.48 9.98
C GLY A 40 10.92 -27.28 9.04
N LYS A 41 10.64 -27.45 7.74
CA LYS A 41 10.69 -26.38 6.76
C LYS A 41 9.30 -26.11 6.18
N PHE A 42 9.00 -24.84 5.91
CA PHE A 42 7.74 -24.38 5.38
C PHE A 42 7.78 -24.15 3.87
N GLY A 43 6.67 -24.46 3.22
CA GLY A 43 6.40 -24.21 1.81
C GLY A 43 4.92 -23.97 1.57
N ALA A 44 4.50 -23.88 0.31
CA ALA A 44 3.12 -23.76 -0.10
C ALA A 44 2.76 -24.77 -1.19
N LYS A 45 1.55 -25.31 -1.12
CA LYS A 45 0.98 -26.22 -2.11
C LYS A 45 -0.49 -25.93 -2.34
N THR A 46 -1.05 -26.41 -3.43
CA THR A 46 -2.49 -26.37 -3.66
C THR A 46 -3.19 -27.40 -2.78
N SER A 47 -4.50 -27.27 -2.59
CA SER A 47 -5.32 -28.27 -1.90
C SER A 47 -5.27 -29.64 -2.58
N GLY A 48 -5.03 -29.70 -3.89
CA GLY A 48 -4.80 -30.94 -4.66
C GLY A 48 -3.39 -31.53 -4.53
N GLY A 49 -2.49 -30.89 -3.78
CA GLY A 49 -1.14 -31.40 -3.49
C GLY A 49 -0.02 -30.88 -4.40
N ARG A 50 -0.30 -30.10 -5.45
CA ARG A 50 0.72 -29.54 -6.33
C ARG A 50 1.57 -28.49 -5.56
N ILE A 51 2.88 -28.72 -5.55
CA ILE A 51 3.82 -27.81 -4.87
C ILE A 51 3.90 -26.48 -5.64
N ILE A 52 3.69 -25.38 -4.93
CA ILE A 52 3.83 -24.00 -5.41
C ILE A 52 5.18 -23.43 -4.98
N VAL A 53 5.52 -23.57 -3.71
CA VAL A 53 6.83 -23.21 -3.16
C VAL A 53 7.33 -24.40 -2.35
N PRO A 54 8.52 -24.96 -2.66
CA PRO A 54 9.10 -26.07 -1.90
C PRO A 54 9.24 -25.75 -0.42
N ALA A 55 9.20 -26.78 0.44
CA ALA A 55 9.45 -26.62 1.88
C ALA A 55 10.94 -26.38 2.13
N GLN A 56 11.33 -25.13 2.27
CA GLN A 56 12.73 -24.70 2.42
C GLN A 56 12.94 -23.57 3.43
N TYR A 57 11.88 -22.95 3.96
CA TYR A 57 11.94 -21.79 4.85
C TYR A 57 11.80 -22.19 6.30
N ASN A 58 12.54 -21.52 7.21
CA ASN A 58 12.59 -21.88 8.63
C ASN A 58 11.38 -21.41 9.42
N SER A 59 10.61 -20.46 8.94
CA SER A 59 9.67 -19.78 9.80
C SER A 59 8.25 -20.27 9.69
N SER A 60 7.67 -20.47 10.87
CA SER A 60 6.25 -20.57 11.15
C SER A 60 5.67 -19.30 11.80
N LEU A 61 6.46 -18.25 12.05
CA LEU A 61 6.00 -17.08 12.80
C LEU A 61 4.85 -16.34 12.11
N ILE A 62 4.80 -16.41 10.79
CA ILE A 62 3.83 -15.66 9.98
C ILE A 62 2.62 -16.52 9.61
N ARG A 63 2.83 -17.84 9.37
CA ARG A 63 1.77 -18.76 8.91
C ARG A 63 1.91 -20.13 9.57
N LYS A 64 0.77 -20.77 9.82
CA LYS A 64 0.70 -22.10 10.43
C LYS A 64 0.54 -23.18 9.35
N HIS A 65 0.99 -24.39 9.68
CA HIS A 65 0.71 -25.57 8.85
C HIS A 65 -0.80 -25.72 8.62
N GLY A 66 -1.21 -25.91 7.36
CA GLY A 66 -2.63 -26.06 6.97
C GLY A 66 -3.38 -24.74 6.78
N GLU A 67 -2.78 -23.59 7.10
CA GLU A 67 -3.41 -22.29 6.87
C GLU A 67 -3.55 -21.98 5.39
N THR A 68 -4.72 -21.49 4.99
CA THR A 68 -5.00 -21.07 3.61
C THR A 68 -4.42 -19.69 3.33
N ALA A 69 -3.64 -19.58 2.26
CA ALA A 69 -3.14 -18.30 1.79
C ALA A 69 -4.26 -17.48 1.13
N GLN A 70 -4.44 -16.26 1.56
CA GLN A 70 -5.43 -15.32 1.00
C GLN A 70 -4.85 -14.47 -0.14
N GLY A 71 -3.59 -14.07 -0.04
CA GLY A 71 -2.86 -13.25 -1.03
C GLY A 71 -1.59 -13.91 -1.52
N ASP A 72 -0.56 -13.11 -1.77
CA ASP A 72 0.79 -13.58 -2.07
C ASP A 72 1.39 -14.34 -0.89
N LEU A 73 2.38 -15.19 -1.19
CA LEU A 73 2.93 -16.14 -0.23
C LEU A 73 4.17 -15.55 0.42
N LEU A 74 4.10 -15.29 1.72
CA LEU A 74 5.21 -14.73 2.48
C LEU A 74 5.88 -15.81 3.34
N PHE A 75 7.19 -15.94 3.18
CA PHE A 75 8.05 -16.83 3.97
C PHE A 75 9.18 -16.06 4.64
N MET A 76 9.77 -16.65 5.66
CA MET A 76 10.89 -16.08 6.40
C MET A 76 11.99 -17.13 6.62
N ASP A 77 13.24 -16.70 6.52
CA ASP A 77 14.43 -17.46 6.84
C ASP A 77 15.40 -16.60 7.64
N MET A 78 15.29 -16.66 8.97
CA MET A 78 16.12 -15.85 9.88
C MET A 78 17.59 -16.25 9.90
N ASP A 79 17.91 -17.49 9.47
CA ASP A 79 19.28 -17.99 9.42
C ASP A 79 20.01 -17.56 8.14
N ARG A 80 19.29 -16.86 7.26
CA ARG A 80 19.84 -16.41 5.99
C ARG A 80 21.01 -15.44 6.19
N THR A 81 22.13 -15.79 5.58
CA THR A 81 23.30 -14.93 5.51
C THR A 81 23.62 -14.53 4.06
N VAL A 82 24.21 -13.36 3.92
CA VAL A 82 24.78 -12.86 2.66
C VAL A 82 26.21 -12.45 2.92
N ARG A 83 27.16 -13.10 2.23
CA ARG A 83 28.61 -12.89 2.44
C ARG A 83 29.02 -13.05 3.91
N GLY A 84 28.44 -14.06 4.62
CA GLY A 84 28.75 -14.37 6.02
C GLY A 84 28.16 -13.42 7.06
N LYS A 85 27.29 -12.49 6.66
CA LYS A 85 26.55 -11.60 7.57
C LYS A 85 25.07 -11.88 7.50
N ALA A 86 24.33 -11.61 8.59
CA ALA A 86 22.86 -11.69 8.59
C ALA A 86 22.30 -10.85 7.45
N ALA A 87 21.36 -11.42 6.69
CA ALA A 87 20.74 -10.72 5.58
C ALA A 87 19.84 -9.60 6.09
N ARG A 88 19.87 -8.41 5.46
CA ARG A 88 18.97 -7.28 5.78
C ARG A 88 17.49 -7.59 5.57
N SER A 89 17.19 -8.65 4.82
CA SER A 89 15.85 -9.16 4.66
C SER A 89 15.86 -10.68 4.78
N PRO A 90 15.23 -11.24 5.82
CA PRO A 90 14.97 -12.67 5.92
C PRO A 90 13.71 -13.08 5.15
N PHE A 91 12.95 -12.15 4.58
CA PHE A 91 11.65 -12.40 3.97
C PHE A 91 11.73 -12.71 2.48
N PHE A 92 10.77 -13.53 2.02
CA PHE A 92 10.60 -13.91 0.61
C PHE A 92 9.12 -13.84 0.26
N LEU A 93 8.76 -12.97 -0.66
CA LEU A 93 7.40 -12.83 -1.16
C LEU A 93 7.28 -13.52 -2.52
N TYR A 94 6.37 -14.49 -2.62
CA TYR A 94 6.07 -15.21 -3.85
C TYR A 94 4.65 -14.91 -4.34
N SER A 95 4.49 -14.86 -5.65
CA SER A 95 3.16 -14.88 -6.25
C SER A 95 2.46 -16.20 -5.96
N ARG A 96 1.14 -16.23 -6.14
CA ARG A 96 0.33 -17.47 -6.04
C ARG A 96 0.72 -18.55 -7.06
N GLN A 97 1.48 -18.20 -8.10
CA GLN A 97 2.05 -19.13 -9.08
C GLN A 97 3.44 -19.66 -8.70
N GLY A 98 3.99 -19.24 -7.56
CA GLY A 98 5.30 -19.68 -7.06
C GLY A 98 6.50 -18.90 -7.64
N ARG A 99 6.27 -17.75 -8.28
CA ARG A 99 7.34 -16.87 -8.72
C ARG A 99 7.78 -15.99 -7.56
N LEU A 100 9.08 -16.00 -7.22
CA LEU A 100 9.63 -15.02 -6.26
C LEU A 100 9.43 -13.61 -6.83
N LEU A 101 8.72 -12.77 -6.09
CA LEU A 101 8.48 -11.37 -6.46
C LEU A 101 9.63 -10.49 -5.99
N TYR A 102 9.88 -10.47 -4.70
CA TYR A 102 10.97 -9.74 -4.07
C TYR A 102 11.15 -10.16 -2.61
N ARG A 103 12.15 -9.58 -1.97
CA ARG A 103 12.40 -9.73 -0.52
C ARG A 103 12.02 -8.44 0.18
N PRO A 104 10.86 -8.39 0.88
CA PRO A 104 10.48 -7.24 1.69
C PRO A 104 11.57 -6.89 2.69
N MET A 105 11.86 -5.62 2.87
CA MET A 105 12.75 -5.17 3.94
C MET A 105 12.18 -5.62 5.30
N MET A 106 13.04 -5.88 6.26
CA MET A 106 12.60 -6.13 7.64
C MET A 106 12.41 -4.80 8.36
N TYR A 107 11.29 -4.65 9.04
CA TYR A 107 11.00 -3.54 9.93
C TYR A 107 10.31 -4.07 11.19
N ASP A 108 10.86 -3.76 12.37
CA ASP A 108 10.33 -4.19 13.67
C ASP A 108 9.95 -5.70 13.72
N LEU A 109 10.91 -6.56 13.32
CA LEU A 109 10.80 -8.02 13.26
C LEU A 109 9.75 -8.57 12.29
N ALA A 110 9.11 -7.73 11.50
CA ALA A 110 8.14 -8.11 10.47
C ALA A 110 8.60 -7.69 9.06
N ALA A 111 7.93 -8.21 8.04
CA ALA A 111 8.07 -7.66 6.70
C ALA A 111 7.52 -6.23 6.68
N ASP A 112 8.25 -5.31 6.04
CA ASP A 112 7.86 -3.91 5.92
C ASP A 112 6.43 -3.76 5.38
N ASP A 113 5.71 -2.78 5.88
CA ASP A 113 4.36 -2.47 5.44
C ASP A 113 4.35 -1.60 4.18
N PHE A 114 3.20 -1.57 3.50
CA PHE A 114 2.99 -0.62 2.42
C PHE A 114 2.74 0.78 2.99
N SER A 115 3.56 1.73 2.57
CA SER A 115 3.28 3.16 2.73
C SER A 115 3.07 3.79 1.37
N GLU A 116 1.94 4.47 1.20
CA GLU A 116 1.55 5.14 -0.06
C GLU A 116 1.64 4.21 -1.29
N GLY A 117 1.16 2.96 -1.13
CA GLY A 117 1.16 1.96 -2.19
C GLY A 117 2.52 1.35 -2.52
N LYS A 118 3.56 1.68 -1.75
CA LYS A 118 4.92 1.23 -1.97
C LYS A 118 5.47 0.52 -0.73
N ARG A 119 6.18 -0.59 -0.95
CA ARG A 119 6.88 -1.37 0.09
C ARG A 119 8.36 -1.43 -0.26
N ARG A 120 9.21 -1.19 0.71
CA ARG A 120 10.65 -1.36 0.53
C ARG A 120 11.02 -2.82 0.31
N TYR A 121 11.94 -3.06 -0.60
CA TYR A 121 12.57 -4.36 -0.78
C TYR A 121 14.08 -4.26 -0.77
N VAL A 122 14.75 -5.37 -0.49
CA VAL A 122 16.21 -5.45 -0.45
C VAL A 122 16.70 -6.36 -1.57
N ALA A 123 17.58 -5.85 -2.42
CA ALA A 123 18.24 -6.61 -3.47
C ALA A 123 19.35 -7.52 -2.92
N GLU A 124 19.96 -8.38 -3.77
CA GLU A 124 21.03 -9.32 -3.36
C GLU A 124 22.29 -8.59 -2.86
N ASP A 125 22.58 -7.42 -3.40
CA ASP A 125 23.71 -6.58 -2.98
C ASP A 125 23.44 -5.78 -1.69
N GLY A 126 22.21 -5.87 -1.15
CA GLY A 126 21.78 -5.17 0.07
C GLY A 126 21.20 -3.79 -0.18
N LYS A 127 21.13 -3.32 -1.42
CA LYS A 127 20.48 -2.05 -1.76
C LYS A 127 18.98 -2.11 -1.60
N VAL A 128 18.37 -0.95 -1.33
CA VAL A 128 16.93 -0.78 -1.10
C VAL A 128 16.27 -0.15 -2.31
N GLY A 129 15.14 -0.71 -2.71
CA GLY A 129 14.23 -0.19 -3.72
C GLY A 129 12.77 -0.32 -3.25
N PHE A 130 11.82 -0.08 -4.15
CA PHE A 130 10.39 -0.14 -3.82
C PHE A 130 9.61 -0.98 -4.82
N ALA A 131 8.68 -1.77 -4.27
CA ALA A 131 7.70 -2.56 -5.01
C ALA A 131 6.29 -2.01 -4.79
N ASP A 132 5.41 -2.21 -5.76
CA ASP A 132 3.98 -1.89 -5.65
C ASP A 132 3.16 -3.05 -5.05
N ARG A 133 1.86 -2.84 -4.87
CA ARG A 133 0.93 -3.88 -4.35
C ARG A 133 0.70 -5.03 -5.33
N ALA A 134 1.02 -4.88 -6.61
CA ALA A 134 0.97 -5.96 -7.58
C ALA A 134 2.25 -6.83 -7.58
N GLY A 135 3.23 -6.48 -6.74
CA GLY A 135 4.51 -7.18 -6.64
C GLY A 135 5.53 -6.76 -7.71
N SER A 136 5.27 -5.66 -8.43
CA SER A 136 6.20 -5.10 -9.42
C SER A 136 7.24 -4.21 -8.75
N LEU A 137 8.51 -4.33 -9.14
CA LEU A 137 9.57 -3.45 -8.68
C LEU A 137 9.47 -2.12 -9.44
N ILE A 138 9.04 -1.06 -8.77
CA ILE A 138 8.72 0.25 -9.38
C ILE A 138 9.82 1.29 -9.22
N ILE A 139 10.65 1.15 -8.19
CA ILE A 139 11.87 1.94 -7.99
C ILE A 139 13.02 0.95 -7.79
N PRO A 140 14.03 0.96 -8.68
CA PRO A 140 15.16 0.04 -8.58
C PRO A 140 15.90 0.17 -7.24
N ALA A 141 16.45 -0.95 -6.75
CA ALA A 141 17.29 -0.94 -5.56
C ALA A 141 18.65 -0.30 -5.89
N ALA A 142 18.82 0.95 -5.51
CA ALA A 142 20.00 1.74 -5.79
C ALA A 142 20.66 2.31 -4.52
N HIS A 143 19.92 2.48 -3.44
CA HIS A 143 20.34 3.18 -2.25
C HIS A 143 20.75 2.23 -1.12
N ASP A 144 21.71 2.63 -0.28
CA ASP A 144 22.13 1.85 0.88
C ASP A 144 21.04 1.83 1.95
N TRP A 145 20.21 2.85 2.00
CA TRP A 145 19.04 2.92 2.85
C TRP A 145 17.97 3.82 2.23
N ALA A 146 16.69 3.50 2.48
CA ALA A 146 15.57 4.35 2.16
C ALA A 146 14.50 4.28 3.27
N GLY A 147 13.86 5.41 3.57
CA GLY A 147 12.69 5.52 4.43
C GLY A 147 11.43 5.06 3.71
N GLN A 148 10.34 4.87 4.45
CA GLN A 148 9.02 4.73 3.84
C GLN A 148 8.59 6.04 3.17
N PHE A 149 7.70 5.94 2.18
CA PHE A 149 7.08 7.13 1.60
C PHE A 149 6.16 7.79 2.62
N GLU A 150 6.29 9.09 2.74
CA GLU A 150 5.42 9.94 3.55
C GLU A 150 5.12 11.22 2.79
N TYR A 151 3.85 11.46 2.51
CA TYR A 151 3.37 12.59 1.71
C TYR A 151 4.11 12.78 0.38
N GLY A 152 4.14 11.67 -0.40
CA GLY A 152 4.71 11.64 -1.75
C GLY A 152 6.23 11.58 -1.84
N TYR A 153 6.94 11.60 -0.72
CA TYR A 153 8.40 11.63 -0.67
C TYR A 153 8.99 10.55 0.24
N ALA A 154 10.16 10.05 -0.10
CA ALA A 154 10.95 9.18 0.76
C ALA A 154 12.38 9.73 0.91
N ALA A 155 12.93 9.68 2.12
CA ALA A 155 14.35 9.91 2.31
C ALA A 155 15.17 8.72 1.78
N PHE A 156 16.35 8.97 1.27
CA PHE A 156 17.32 7.93 0.91
C PHE A 156 18.73 8.32 1.34
N CYS A 157 19.62 7.35 1.36
CA CYS A 157 21.01 7.56 1.70
C CYS A 157 21.92 6.64 0.89
N ASP A 158 23.04 7.20 0.39
CA ASP A 158 24.12 6.51 -0.28
C ASP A 158 25.43 6.64 0.50
N GLY A 159 26.14 5.53 0.68
CA GLY A 159 27.36 5.47 1.50
C GLY A 159 27.11 5.47 3.01
N CYS A 160 25.87 5.37 3.44
CA CYS A 160 25.54 5.24 4.87
C CYS A 160 25.61 3.79 5.36
N ARG A 161 25.60 3.63 6.66
CA ARG A 161 25.60 2.32 7.32
C ARG A 161 24.72 2.32 8.56
N GLU A 162 24.16 1.18 8.84
CA GLU A 162 23.47 0.92 10.11
C GLU A 162 24.52 0.79 11.22
N VAL A 163 24.31 1.50 12.32
CA VAL A 163 25.17 1.51 13.49
C VAL A 163 24.30 1.17 14.69
N ARG A 164 24.73 0.20 15.48
CA ARG A 164 24.05 -0.14 16.73
C ARG A 164 24.21 1.02 17.70
N VAL A 165 23.12 1.51 18.25
CA VAL A 165 23.10 2.62 19.22
C VAL A 165 23.06 2.05 20.65
N ASP A 166 22.23 1.03 20.87
CA ASP A 166 22.10 0.31 22.13
C ASP A 166 21.71 -1.17 21.86
N GLU A 167 21.23 -1.88 22.88
CA GLU A 167 20.90 -3.32 22.75
C GLU A 167 19.74 -3.58 21.80
N GLU A 168 18.80 -2.64 21.67
CA GLU A 168 17.56 -2.80 20.91
C GLU A 168 17.50 -1.94 19.65
N HIS A 169 18.30 -0.85 19.57
CA HIS A 169 18.17 0.14 18.51
C HIS A 169 19.39 0.23 17.60
N THR A 170 19.11 0.43 16.32
CA THR A 170 20.08 0.80 15.31
C THR A 170 19.74 2.17 14.72
N ALA A 171 20.75 2.92 14.32
CA ALA A 171 20.59 4.16 13.59
C ALA A 171 21.37 4.10 12.28
N VAL A 172 20.88 4.80 11.26
CA VAL A 172 21.59 4.96 10.00
C VAL A 172 22.48 6.21 10.09
N ARG A 173 23.77 6.08 9.82
CA ARG A 173 24.75 7.18 9.96
C ARG A 173 25.68 7.28 8.77
N GLY A 174 26.21 8.49 8.56
CA GLY A 174 27.13 8.81 7.47
C GLY A 174 26.44 8.92 6.12
N GLY A 175 27.23 8.86 5.06
CA GLY A 175 26.76 8.91 3.67
C GLY A 175 26.19 10.27 3.23
N THR A 176 25.65 10.27 2.02
CA THR A 176 24.96 11.41 1.41
C THR A 176 23.47 11.16 1.46
N TRP A 177 22.73 12.08 2.06
CA TRP A 177 21.28 11.99 2.22
C TRP A 177 20.57 12.82 1.17
N GLY A 178 19.43 12.31 0.73
CA GLY A 178 18.54 12.98 -0.21
C GLY A 178 17.09 12.62 0.02
N VAL A 179 16.23 13.24 -0.76
CA VAL A 179 14.80 12.96 -0.82
C VAL A 179 14.45 12.60 -2.25
N MET A 180 13.62 11.57 -2.44
CA MET A 180 13.11 11.17 -3.75
C MET A 180 11.60 11.34 -3.84
N ASP A 181 11.11 11.58 -5.05
CA ASP A 181 9.68 11.58 -5.39
C ASP A 181 9.13 10.15 -5.54
N ALA A 182 7.83 10.03 -5.80
CA ALA A 182 7.15 8.75 -5.97
C ALA A 182 7.62 7.91 -7.18
N ARG A 183 8.48 8.47 -8.05
CA ARG A 183 9.12 7.79 -9.19
C ARG A 183 10.56 7.38 -8.92
N GLY A 184 11.10 7.76 -7.74
CA GLY A 184 12.49 7.53 -7.38
C GLY A 184 13.45 8.61 -7.88
N ASN A 185 12.96 9.74 -8.39
CA ASN A 185 13.83 10.84 -8.83
C ASN A 185 14.24 11.66 -7.61
N PRO A 186 15.53 12.01 -7.47
CA PRO A 186 15.98 12.94 -6.43
C PRO A 186 15.31 14.31 -6.56
N VAL A 187 14.83 14.83 -5.43
CA VAL A 187 14.19 16.15 -5.35
C VAL A 187 15.01 17.04 -4.42
N PRO A 188 15.69 18.06 -4.97
CA PRO A 188 16.47 18.96 -4.14
C PRO A 188 15.55 19.83 -3.27
N PRO A 189 15.88 20.03 -1.99
CA PRO A 189 15.16 20.94 -1.12
C PRO A 189 15.33 22.39 -1.57
N SER A 190 14.37 23.24 -1.20
CA SER A 190 14.45 24.69 -1.37
C SER A 190 14.40 25.37 0.00
N PRO A 191 15.29 26.32 0.30
CA PRO A 191 15.24 27.07 1.56
C PRO A 191 14.07 28.08 1.59
N VAL A 192 13.41 28.29 0.45
CA VAL A 192 12.28 29.22 0.33
C VAL A 192 11.11 28.54 -0.36
N ARG A 193 9.90 28.89 0.03
CA ARG A 193 8.66 28.47 -0.63
C ARG A 193 8.59 29.09 -2.02
N ARG A 194 8.43 28.25 -3.05
CA ARG A 194 8.34 28.67 -4.46
C ARG A 194 6.91 28.73 -4.98
N ALA A 195 6.04 27.87 -4.45
CA ALA A 195 4.61 27.86 -4.74
C ALA A 195 3.80 27.84 -3.45
N GLU A 196 2.59 28.37 -3.48
CA GLU A 196 1.70 28.44 -2.31
C GLU A 196 1.44 27.06 -1.68
N ASN A 197 1.33 26.03 -2.51
CA ASN A 197 1.05 24.66 -2.11
C ASN A 197 2.30 23.82 -1.83
N ASP A 198 3.53 24.40 -1.91
CA ASP A 198 4.75 23.67 -1.52
C ASP A 198 4.62 23.18 -0.07
N ILE A 199 5.09 21.97 0.15
CA ILE A 199 5.11 21.36 1.49
C ILE A 199 6.41 21.70 2.21
N GLU A 200 6.32 21.86 3.53
CA GLU A 200 7.47 22.09 4.38
C GLU A 200 7.82 20.82 5.16
N ARG A 201 9.12 20.47 5.14
CA ARG A 201 9.69 19.35 5.91
C ARG A 201 11.05 19.78 6.44
N ASP A 202 11.22 19.70 7.75
CA ASP A 202 12.49 20.02 8.43
C ASP A 202 13.07 21.39 8.03
N GLY A 203 12.20 22.40 7.89
CA GLY A 203 12.58 23.77 7.49
C GLY A 203 12.97 23.93 6.02
N GLN A 204 12.70 22.94 5.20
CA GLN A 204 12.92 22.97 3.75
C GLN A 204 11.60 22.80 3.00
N PHE A 205 11.51 23.38 1.81
CA PHE A 205 10.32 23.31 0.97
C PHE A 205 10.51 22.38 -0.21
N TYR A 206 9.46 21.62 -0.52
CA TYR A 206 9.38 20.68 -1.64
C TYR A 206 8.10 20.96 -2.44
N PRO A 207 8.09 20.74 -3.77
CA PRO A 207 6.89 20.86 -4.58
C PRO A 207 5.75 20.01 -4.03
N HIS A 208 4.49 20.42 -4.22
CA HIS A 208 3.36 19.58 -3.88
C HIS A 208 3.36 18.30 -4.73
N PRO A 209 3.38 17.09 -4.13
CA PRO A 209 3.69 15.87 -4.89
C PRO A 209 2.50 15.30 -5.66
N PHE A 210 1.27 15.75 -5.37
CA PHE A 210 0.06 15.17 -5.91
C PHE A 210 -0.58 16.04 -6.99
N ALA A 211 -0.87 15.43 -8.14
CA ALA A 211 -1.62 16.05 -9.24
C ALA A 211 -2.71 15.10 -9.72
N TYR A 212 -3.91 15.64 -10.00
CA TYR A 212 -5.10 14.85 -10.25
C TYR A 212 -5.80 15.24 -11.55
N THR A 213 -6.28 14.23 -12.27
CA THR A 213 -7.27 14.38 -13.34
C THR A 213 -8.63 14.78 -12.78
N ALA A 214 -9.56 15.16 -13.64
CA ALA A 214 -10.95 15.45 -13.23
C ALA A 214 -11.63 14.22 -12.60
N ALA A 215 -11.37 13.02 -13.13
CA ALA A 215 -11.91 11.77 -12.61
C ALA A 215 -11.39 11.47 -11.19
N GLU A 216 -10.09 11.66 -10.96
CA GLU A 216 -9.44 11.47 -9.66
C GLU A 216 -9.93 12.49 -8.61
N ARG A 217 -10.11 13.74 -9.00
CA ARG A 217 -10.78 14.74 -8.12
C ARG A 217 -12.18 14.30 -7.73
N GLY A 218 -12.93 13.69 -8.65
CA GLY A 218 -14.23 13.11 -8.36
C GLY A 218 -14.18 11.94 -7.35
N ILE A 219 -13.12 11.14 -7.36
CA ILE A 219 -12.89 10.08 -6.36
C ILE A 219 -12.64 10.73 -4.98
N LEU A 220 -11.70 11.67 -4.91
CA LEU A 220 -11.39 12.39 -3.67
C LEU A 220 -12.60 13.10 -3.10
N GLN A 221 -13.40 13.76 -3.93
CA GLN A 221 -14.64 14.40 -3.49
C GLN A 221 -15.64 13.40 -2.89
N ARG A 222 -15.75 12.19 -3.44
CA ARG A 222 -16.63 11.13 -2.91
C ARG A 222 -16.21 10.65 -1.54
N ILE A 223 -14.92 10.35 -1.34
CA ILE A 223 -14.44 9.87 -0.05
C ILE A 223 -14.45 10.99 0.99
N SER A 224 -14.16 12.23 0.59
CA SER A 224 -14.16 13.40 1.47
C SER A 224 -15.51 13.68 2.12
N ARG A 225 -16.61 13.20 1.54
CA ARG A 225 -17.94 13.25 2.19
C ARG A 225 -17.99 12.51 3.52
N TYR A 226 -17.12 11.51 3.71
CA TYR A 226 -17.03 10.72 4.93
C TYR A 226 -15.87 11.13 5.83
N LYS A 227 -15.11 12.18 5.46
CA LYS A 227 -13.88 12.57 6.16
C LYS A 227 -14.12 12.81 7.65
N ASN A 228 -15.12 13.60 7.99
CA ASN A 228 -15.42 13.95 9.37
C ASN A 228 -15.74 12.68 10.20
N LEU A 229 -16.57 11.78 9.67
CA LEU A 229 -16.88 10.50 10.30
C LEU A 229 -15.64 9.59 10.39
N ILE A 230 -14.89 9.41 9.32
CA ILE A 230 -13.69 8.53 9.29
C ILE A 230 -12.69 8.95 10.37
N VAL A 231 -12.40 10.25 10.48
CA VAL A 231 -11.49 10.77 11.50
C VAL A 231 -12.12 10.70 12.90
N GLY A 232 -13.43 10.92 13.00
CA GLY A 232 -14.18 10.83 14.26
C GLY A 232 -14.29 9.41 14.82
N LEU A 233 -14.18 8.39 13.96
CA LEU A 233 -14.21 6.97 14.33
C LEU A 233 -12.83 6.44 14.79
N GLU A 234 -11.79 7.27 14.86
CA GLU A 234 -10.47 6.84 15.30
C GLU A 234 -10.48 6.47 16.78
N LEU A 235 -10.26 5.20 17.07
CA LEU A 235 -10.16 4.64 18.42
C LEU A 235 -8.72 4.76 18.93
N VAL A 236 -8.31 5.96 19.34
CA VAL A 236 -7.02 6.15 20.01
C VAL A 236 -7.19 5.81 21.49
N SER A 237 -6.40 4.85 21.97
CA SER A 237 -6.62 4.23 23.29
C SER A 237 -6.52 5.19 24.48
N TYR A 238 -5.74 6.26 24.38
CA TYR A 238 -5.43 7.16 25.49
C TYR A 238 -5.52 8.66 25.14
N SER A 239 -5.99 9.02 23.96
CA SER A 239 -6.11 10.41 23.55
C SER A 239 -7.56 10.88 23.60
N PRO A 240 -7.80 12.17 23.91
CA PRO A 240 -9.11 12.77 23.72
C PRO A 240 -9.56 12.66 22.26
N ARG A 241 -10.85 12.64 22.06
CA ARG A 241 -11.40 12.64 20.70
C ARG A 241 -11.11 13.96 20.00
N LYS A 242 -10.82 13.88 18.71
CA LYS A 242 -10.54 15.06 17.89
C LYS A 242 -11.75 16.00 17.79
N THR A 243 -11.50 17.28 17.94
CA THR A 243 -12.49 18.33 17.70
C THR A 243 -12.88 18.43 16.22
N ALA A 244 -13.93 19.17 15.92
CA ALA A 244 -14.34 19.42 14.53
C ALA A 244 -13.26 20.16 13.73
N GLU A 245 -12.54 21.10 14.35
CA GLU A 245 -11.45 21.84 13.75
C GLU A 245 -10.26 20.93 13.43
N GLU A 246 -9.84 20.09 14.39
CA GLU A 246 -8.79 19.09 14.16
C GLU A 246 -9.14 18.14 13.02
N ARG A 247 -10.40 17.66 12.96
CA ARG A 247 -10.85 16.79 11.86
C ARG A 247 -10.86 17.50 10.50
N ALA A 248 -11.11 18.81 10.47
CA ALA A 248 -11.09 19.58 9.23
C ALA A 248 -9.71 19.63 8.57
N ALA A 249 -8.62 19.60 9.36
CA ALA A 249 -7.25 19.65 8.89
C ALA A 249 -6.80 18.38 8.14
N TYR A 250 -7.55 17.26 8.27
CA TYR A 250 -7.24 16.01 7.58
C TYR A 250 -7.59 16.10 6.09
N ARG A 251 -6.82 15.38 5.26
CA ARG A 251 -7.04 15.33 3.81
C ARG A 251 -6.77 13.95 3.24
N PHE A 252 -7.48 13.61 2.17
CA PHE A 252 -7.25 12.42 1.38
C PHE A 252 -6.41 12.75 0.17
N GLU A 253 -5.45 11.86 -0.15
CA GLU A 253 -4.66 11.93 -1.36
C GLU A 253 -4.67 10.57 -2.06
N ILE A 254 -4.72 10.57 -3.40
CA ILE A 254 -4.50 9.35 -4.18
C ILE A 254 -2.99 9.14 -4.27
N VAL A 255 -2.51 8.09 -3.63
CA VAL A 255 -1.08 7.79 -3.50
C VAL A 255 -0.62 6.71 -4.49
N SER A 256 -1.55 5.93 -5.05
CA SER A 256 -1.27 4.96 -6.11
C SER A 256 -2.47 4.83 -7.05
N ARG A 257 -2.17 4.51 -8.30
CA ARG A 257 -3.15 4.32 -9.38
C ARG A 257 -3.32 2.84 -9.70
N PRO A 258 -4.44 2.44 -10.34
CA PRO A 258 -4.65 1.06 -10.77
C PRO A 258 -3.51 0.57 -11.67
N VAL A 259 -3.03 -0.64 -11.37
CA VAL A 259 -2.06 -1.37 -12.18
C VAL A 259 -2.57 -2.79 -12.45
N GLN A 260 -1.97 -3.48 -13.42
CA GLN A 260 -2.29 -4.88 -13.65
C GLN A 260 -1.97 -5.71 -12.40
N GLY A 261 -2.93 -6.47 -11.90
CA GLY A 261 -2.82 -7.22 -10.64
C GLY A 261 -3.33 -6.50 -9.40
N PHE A 262 -3.46 -5.17 -9.43
CA PHE A 262 -4.08 -4.38 -8.37
C PHE A 262 -4.98 -3.27 -8.97
N PRO A 263 -6.25 -3.56 -9.33
CA PRO A 263 -7.11 -2.68 -10.09
C PRO A 263 -7.81 -1.61 -9.22
N TYR A 264 -7.04 -0.97 -8.33
CA TYR A 264 -7.56 0.04 -7.42
C TYR A 264 -6.70 1.30 -7.40
N TYR A 265 -7.34 2.46 -7.26
CA TYR A 265 -6.69 3.65 -6.70
C TYR A 265 -6.48 3.42 -5.20
N GLU A 266 -5.30 3.68 -4.69
CA GLU A 266 -5.04 3.70 -3.25
C GLU A 266 -5.14 5.14 -2.75
N ILE A 267 -5.89 5.32 -1.66
CA ILE A 267 -6.17 6.62 -1.08
C ILE A 267 -5.68 6.58 0.37
N ALA A 268 -4.74 7.46 0.70
CA ALA A 268 -4.24 7.63 2.05
C ALA A 268 -4.93 8.82 2.73
N LEU A 269 -5.07 8.73 4.04
CA LEU A 269 -5.51 9.82 4.90
C LEU A 269 -4.28 10.45 5.56
N PHE A 270 -4.15 11.76 5.43
CA PHE A 270 -3.09 12.54 6.06
C PHE A 270 -3.67 13.51 7.10
N ASN A 271 -2.95 13.67 8.20
CA ASN A 271 -3.29 14.68 9.21
C ASN A 271 -2.86 16.09 8.79
N GLY A 272 -3.13 17.08 9.62
CA GLY A 272 -2.80 18.48 9.36
C GLY A 272 -1.31 18.78 9.17
N SER A 273 -0.42 17.95 9.75
CA SER A 273 1.04 18.05 9.57
C SER A 273 1.58 17.23 8.36
N GLY A 274 0.71 16.65 7.54
CA GLY A 274 1.10 15.86 6.38
C GLY A 274 1.59 14.45 6.70
N ARG A 275 1.37 13.95 7.92
CA ARG A 275 1.71 12.57 8.28
C ARG A 275 0.59 11.62 7.91
N THR A 276 0.95 10.46 7.35
CA THR A 276 0.01 9.40 7.01
C THR A 276 -0.63 8.82 8.27
N VAL A 277 -1.94 8.61 8.24
CA VAL A 277 -2.66 7.86 9.26
C VAL A 277 -2.56 6.38 8.92
N SER A 278 -1.58 5.69 9.49
CA SER A 278 -1.11 4.36 9.07
C SER A 278 -2.18 3.26 9.08
N ASN A 279 -3.20 3.36 9.93
CA ASN A 279 -4.28 2.37 10.03
C ASN A 279 -5.52 2.73 9.19
N LYS A 280 -5.45 3.75 8.34
CA LYS A 280 -6.56 4.25 7.51
C LYS A 280 -6.18 4.24 6.03
N HIS A 281 -6.30 3.05 5.41
CA HIS A 281 -6.09 2.86 3.98
C HIS A 281 -7.42 2.64 3.28
N PHE A 282 -7.62 3.36 2.19
CA PHE A 282 -8.85 3.30 1.40
C PHE A 282 -8.52 3.01 -0.06
N LEU A 283 -9.47 2.40 -0.74
CA LEU A 283 -9.34 2.09 -2.15
C LEU A 283 -10.56 2.63 -2.92
N ALA A 284 -10.33 2.99 -4.19
CA ALA A 284 -11.41 3.12 -5.14
C ALA A 284 -11.19 2.15 -6.30
N GLY A 285 -12.27 1.52 -6.79
CA GLY A 285 -12.18 0.67 -7.97
C GLY A 285 -11.65 1.45 -9.18
N ALA A 286 -11.12 0.76 -10.18
CA ALA A 286 -10.53 1.40 -11.37
C ALA A 286 -11.52 2.34 -12.11
N ASP A 287 -12.84 2.06 -12.03
CA ASP A 287 -13.90 2.94 -12.53
C ASP A 287 -14.16 4.17 -11.63
N GLY A 288 -13.49 4.26 -10.49
CA GLY A 288 -13.62 5.31 -9.50
C GLY A 288 -14.96 5.37 -8.77
N LYS A 289 -15.90 4.44 -9.00
CA LYS A 289 -17.28 4.53 -8.48
C LYS A 289 -17.43 3.93 -7.08
N ARG A 290 -16.77 2.82 -6.83
CA ARG A 290 -16.87 2.08 -5.55
C ARG A 290 -15.71 2.41 -4.65
N LEU A 291 -15.99 2.65 -3.38
CA LEU A 291 -15.01 2.91 -2.35
C LEU A 291 -14.94 1.74 -1.38
N TYR A 292 -13.73 1.44 -0.93
CA TYR A 292 -13.43 0.35 -0.01
C TYR A 292 -12.49 0.83 1.09
N ALA A 293 -12.51 0.14 2.23
CA ALA A 293 -11.49 0.22 3.25
C ALA A 293 -10.60 -1.03 3.16
N LEU A 294 -9.31 -0.85 3.36
CA LEU A 294 -8.34 -1.92 3.52
C LEU A 294 -7.80 -1.83 4.94
N THR A 295 -8.08 -2.80 5.77
CA THR A 295 -7.60 -2.85 7.14
C THR A 295 -6.39 -3.79 7.23
N PHE A 296 -5.51 -3.54 8.18
CA PHE A 296 -4.30 -4.34 8.39
C PHE A 296 -4.59 -5.85 8.58
N TRP A 297 -5.75 -6.17 9.17
CA TRP A 297 -6.13 -7.55 9.51
C TRP A 297 -6.97 -8.25 8.45
N GLU A 298 -7.33 -7.56 7.38
CA GLU A 298 -8.24 -8.08 6.35
C GLU A 298 -7.50 -8.21 5.02
N ASP A 299 -7.46 -9.43 4.50
CA ASP A 299 -6.78 -9.76 3.24
C ASP A 299 -7.52 -9.25 1.98
N ALA A 300 -8.76 -8.77 2.15
CA ALA A 300 -9.59 -8.29 1.04
C ALA A 300 -10.22 -6.93 1.35
N PRO A 301 -10.32 -6.04 0.35
CA PRO A 301 -10.97 -4.75 0.50
C PRO A 301 -12.46 -4.91 0.85
N GLN A 302 -12.92 -4.22 1.91
CA GLN A 302 -14.33 -4.20 2.30
C GLN A 302 -15.03 -2.96 1.73
N PRO A 303 -16.28 -3.06 1.25
CA PRO A 303 -17.04 -1.86 0.87
C PRO A 303 -17.02 -0.82 2.00
N LEU A 304 -16.66 0.43 1.69
CA LEU A 304 -16.48 1.50 2.68
C LEU A 304 -17.70 1.65 3.60
N ALA A 305 -18.90 1.61 3.05
CA ALA A 305 -20.12 1.72 3.83
C ALA A 305 -20.29 0.58 4.85
N THR A 306 -19.87 -0.64 4.52
CA THR A 306 -19.91 -1.79 5.44
C THR A 306 -18.88 -1.62 6.55
N HIS A 307 -17.67 -1.21 6.19
CA HIS A 307 -16.61 -0.90 7.15
C HIS A 307 -17.06 0.19 8.14
N LEU A 308 -17.53 1.34 7.65
CA LEU A 308 -17.96 2.45 8.50
C LEU A 308 -19.11 2.07 9.46
N ARG A 309 -20.09 1.28 9.00
CA ARG A 309 -21.14 0.78 9.90
C ARG A 309 -20.60 -0.12 11.02
N ARG A 310 -19.57 -0.92 10.73
CA ARG A 310 -18.91 -1.75 11.75
C ARG A 310 -18.18 -0.85 12.75
N GLU A 311 -17.39 0.10 12.28
CA GLU A 311 -16.65 1.04 13.13
C GLU A 311 -17.58 1.88 14.04
N ILE A 312 -18.71 2.38 13.52
CA ILE A 312 -19.74 3.05 14.31
C ILE A 312 -20.24 2.16 15.45
N ARG A 313 -20.57 0.89 15.14
CA ARG A 313 -21.02 -0.05 16.19
C ARG A 313 -19.96 -0.30 17.24
N THR A 314 -18.71 -0.45 16.81
CA THR A 314 -17.56 -0.66 17.70
C THR A 314 -17.37 0.54 18.64
N ILE A 315 -17.37 1.77 18.12
CA ILE A 315 -17.15 2.96 18.94
C ILE A 315 -18.29 3.16 19.94
N LEU A 316 -19.54 2.94 19.53
CA LEU A 316 -20.71 3.03 20.43
C LEU A 316 -20.68 1.98 21.54
N ALA A 317 -20.19 0.76 21.25
CA ALA A 317 -20.05 -0.29 22.25
C ALA A 317 -18.89 -0.03 23.23
N GLU A 318 -17.79 0.53 22.76
CA GLU A 318 -16.61 0.82 23.57
C GLU A 318 -16.75 2.11 24.40
N GLN A 319 -17.53 3.07 23.97
CA GLN A 319 -17.67 4.40 24.62
C GLN A 319 -18.03 4.32 26.10
N PRO A 320 -19.04 3.53 26.57
CA PRO A 320 -19.36 3.47 27.99
C PRO A 320 -18.21 2.98 28.87
N LYS A 321 -17.40 2.06 28.35
CA LYS A 321 -16.21 1.55 29.05
C LYS A 321 -15.14 2.63 29.18
N ARG A 322 -14.89 3.38 28.11
CA ARG A 322 -13.90 4.47 28.11
C ARG A 322 -14.32 5.60 29.03
N GLN A 323 -15.60 5.95 29.05
CA GLN A 323 -16.14 6.95 29.97
C GLN A 323 -16.01 6.56 31.44
N ARG A 324 -16.22 5.27 31.77
CA ARG A 324 -15.95 4.76 33.14
C ARG A 324 -14.48 4.88 33.54
N ASN A 325 -13.59 4.85 32.59
CA ASN A 325 -12.14 5.00 32.80
C ASN A 325 -11.68 6.48 32.67
N GLY A 326 -12.59 7.44 32.70
CA GLY A 326 -12.28 8.87 32.64
C GLY A 326 -11.97 9.42 31.25
N LEU A 327 -12.11 8.59 30.20
CA LEU A 327 -11.85 9.00 28.82
C LEU A 327 -13.15 9.39 28.12
N TRP A 328 -13.08 10.37 27.21
CA TRP A 328 -14.21 10.84 26.37
C TRP A 328 -15.42 11.39 27.12
N GLN A 329 -15.26 11.82 28.36
CA GLN A 329 -16.35 12.41 29.16
C GLN A 329 -16.78 13.77 28.56
N ASP A 330 -15.80 14.61 28.21
CA ASP A 330 -16.04 15.98 27.72
C ASP A 330 -16.36 16.02 26.20
N ASN A 331 -16.05 14.96 25.45
CA ASN A 331 -16.28 14.88 24.00
C ASN A 331 -16.72 13.47 23.60
N PRO A 332 -17.92 13.01 23.97
CA PRO A 332 -18.42 11.70 23.59
C PRO A 332 -18.70 11.61 22.09
N PHE A 333 -18.71 10.38 21.54
CA PHE A 333 -19.15 10.18 20.16
C PHE A 333 -20.68 10.31 20.11
N ASP A 334 -21.17 11.33 19.41
CA ASP A 334 -22.59 11.46 19.08
C ASP A 334 -22.77 11.39 17.58
N LEU A 335 -23.63 10.49 17.12
CA LEU A 335 -23.96 10.35 15.69
C LEU A 335 -24.51 11.62 15.06
N LYS A 336 -25.12 12.51 15.86
CA LYS A 336 -25.63 13.80 15.38
C LYS A 336 -24.56 14.72 14.85
N ASP A 337 -23.31 14.55 15.30
CA ASP A 337 -22.15 15.31 14.82
C ASP A 337 -21.66 14.86 13.44
N TYR A 338 -22.25 13.77 12.90
CA TYR A 338 -21.83 13.10 11.67
C TYR A 338 -23.05 12.85 10.74
N PRO A 339 -23.56 13.90 10.07
CA PRO A 339 -24.74 13.76 9.21
C PRO A 339 -24.57 12.72 8.10
N GLU A 340 -23.33 12.49 7.65
CA GLU A 340 -23.00 11.43 6.68
C GLU A 340 -23.30 10.00 7.20
N ALA A 341 -23.32 9.81 8.52
CA ALA A 341 -23.64 8.51 9.13
C ALA A 341 -25.12 8.14 8.92
N GLU A 342 -26.03 9.09 8.82
CA GLU A 342 -27.44 8.83 8.54
C GLU A 342 -27.64 8.13 7.18
N SER A 343 -26.88 8.55 6.17
CA SER A 343 -26.94 7.96 4.83
C SER A 343 -26.54 6.49 4.83
N LEU A 344 -25.66 6.08 5.76
CA LEU A 344 -25.20 4.71 5.94
C LEU A 344 -26.28 3.82 6.60
N GLN A 345 -27.16 4.40 7.42
CA GLN A 345 -28.21 3.67 8.13
C GLN A 345 -29.47 3.46 7.29
N ARG A 346 -29.83 4.40 6.41
CA ARG A 346 -31.08 4.38 5.60
C ARG A 346 -31.15 3.30 4.50
N ARG A 347 -30.06 2.63 4.13
CA ARG A 347 -30.03 1.64 3.04
C ARG A 347 -30.39 0.19 3.47
N ARG A 348 -31.23 0.02 4.49
CA ARG A 348 -31.79 -1.26 4.92
C ARG A 348 -33.33 -1.33 4.74
N LYS A 349 -33.87 -0.72 3.69
CA LYS A 349 -35.25 -0.96 3.29
C LYS A 349 -35.30 -1.45 1.86
#